data_fe31e56663526440ddd0c32d72c177bd
#
_entry.id   fe31e56663526440ddd0c32d72c177bd
#
_cell.length_a   1.000
_cell.length_b   1.000
_cell.length_c   1.000
_cell.angle_alpha   90.00
_cell.angle_beta   90.00
_cell.angle_gamma   90.00
#
_symmetry.space_group_name_H-M   'P 1'
#
loop_
_entity.id
_entity.type
_entity.pdbx_description
1 polymer ?
#
loop_
_entity_poly.entity_id
_entity_poly.type
_entity_poly.pdbx_seq_one_letter_code
_entity_poly.pdbx_strand_id
1 'polypeptide(L)'
;MVRAPADWRSVLRRAEVLVRRHDMRSLELLLPTLRWRDPMARNRAVALLVRMGPLAVPSLLARLEGAETAAERRAAADALGRIGDSRAVARLLRALEDPAMTVRRASIVALLRLEAMNAVPRIARMLEDESGSVRVIAADVLGKFEDPRAVSALVRALGDVQWYVRQTAATALGQIGDRRAIAALEKATRDPRKSVARAAAAALRALRA
;
A
#
# COMPACT_ATOMS: atom_id res chain seq x y z
N MET A 1 20.12 2.01 7.89
CA MET A 1 19.75 3.42 7.57
C MET A 1 20.91 4.34 7.90
N VAL A 2 21.31 5.21 6.99
CA VAL A 2 22.46 6.12 7.12
C VAL A 2 21.97 7.54 7.44
N ARG A 3 22.77 8.31 8.22
CA ARG A 3 22.46 9.72 8.48
C ARG A 3 22.56 10.51 7.15
N ALA A 4 21.59 11.38 6.90
CA ALA A 4 21.67 12.29 5.74
C ALA A 4 22.88 13.23 5.94
N PRO A 5 23.65 13.57 4.88
CA PRO A 5 24.70 14.57 4.97
C PRO A 5 24.11 15.91 5.37
N ALA A 6 24.91 16.76 6.01
CA ALA A 6 24.45 18.08 6.48
C ALA A 6 23.91 18.96 5.31
N ASP A 7 24.47 18.78 4.13
CA ASP A 7 24.12 19.51 2.91
C ASP A 7 23.08 18.78 2.02
N TRP A 8 22.33 17.82 2.54
CA TRP A 8 21.38 17.03 1.76
C TRP A 8 20.41 17.87 0.89
N ARG A 9 20.11 19.11 1.35
CA ARG A 9 19.28 20.05 0.57
C ARG A 9 19.96 20.46 -0.73
N SER A 10 21.29 20.65 -0.71
CA SER A 10 22.09 20.95 -1.90
C SER A 10 22.09 19.79 -2.88
N VAL A 11 22.28 18.56 -2.38
CA VAL A 11 22.23 17.35 -3.21
C VAL A 11 20.89 17.25 -3.92
N LEU A 12 19.77 17.45 -3.21
CA LEU A 12 18.44 17.35 -3.82
C LEU A 12 18.11 18.51 -4.76
N ARG A 13 18.62 19.73 -4.51
CA ARG A 13 18.50 20.84 -5.49
C ARG A 13 19.22 20.50 -6.79
N ARG A 14 20.44 19.94 -6.72
CA ARG A 14 21.18 19.51 -7.91
C ARG A 14 20.43 18.39 -8.66
N ALA A 15 19.93 17.41 -7.94
CA ALA A 15 19.10 16.35 -8.52
C ALA A 15 17.86 16.90 -9.21
N GLU A 16 17.19 17.90 -8.62
CA GLU A 16 15.99 18.53 -9.20
C GLU A 16 16.27 19.19 -10.56
N VAL A 17 17.42 19.83 -10.72
CA VAL A 17 17.85 20.42 -12.00
C VAL A 17 18.00 19.33 -13.06
N LEU A 18 18.61 18.20 -12.70
CA LEU A 18 18.79 17.07 -13.60
C LEU A 18 17.45 16.41 -13.95
N VAL A 19 16.55 16.26 -12.98
CA VAL A 19 15.19 15.70 -13.19
C VAL A 19 14.41 16.54 -14.20
N ARG A 20 14.49 17.89 -14.13
CA ARG A 20 13.83 18.77 -15.11
C ARG A 20 14.33 18.58 -16.54
N ARG A 21 15.56 18.09 -16.70
CA ARG A 21 16.19 17.78 -17.99
C ARG A 21 16.04 16.32 -18.41
N HIS A 22 15.32 15.51 -17.63
CA HIS A 22 15.24 14.06 -17.80
C HIS A 22 16.61 13.36 -17.85
N ASP A 23 17.59 13.94 -17.15
CA ASP A 23 18.97 13.42 -17.11
C ASP A 23 19.07 12.25 -16.13
N MET A 24 19.45 11.09 -16.63
CA MET A 24 19.58 9.85 -15.86
C MET A 24 20.60 9.95 -14.71
N ARG A 25 21.56 10.89 -14.77
CA ARG A 25 22.51 11.14 -13.67
C ARG A 25 21.79 11.59 -12.37
N SER A 26 20.55 12.07 -12.46
CA SER A 26 19.72 12.34 -11.28
C SER A 26 19.49 11.08 -10.43
N LEU A 27 19.43 9.88 -11.02
CA LEU A 27 19.26 8.62 -10.30
C LEU A 27 20.44 8.32 -9.38
N GLU A 28 21.67 8.65 -9.80
CA GLU A 28 22.90 8.46 -9.00
C GLU A 28 22.84 9.28 -7.71
N LEU A 29 22.18 10.45 -7.75
CA LEU A 29 21.98 11.31 -6.59
C LEU A 29 20.78 10.89 -5.75
N LEU A 30 19.69 10.45 -6.37
CA LEU A 30 18.40 10.19 -5.70
C LEU A 30 18.33 8.82 -5.04
N LEU A 31 18.81 7.76 -5.70
CA LEU A 31 18.68 6.40 -5.16
C LEU A 31 19.38 6.20 -3.82
N PRO A 32 20.62 6.70 -3.59
CA PRO A 32 21.26 6.60 -2.28
C PRO A 32 20.50 7.31 -1.15
N THR A 33 19.67 8.32 -1.47
CA THR A 33 18.92 9.07 -0.46
C THR A 33 17.79 8.26 0.18
N LEU A 34 17.32 7.20 -0.48
CA LEU A 34 16.23 6.38 0.01
C LEU A 34 16.58 5.66 1.33
N ARG A 35 17.88 5.45 1.63
CA ARG A 35 18.37 4.86 2.88
C ARG A 35 18.63 5.89 4.00
N TRP A 36 18.48 7.18 3.74
CA TRP A 36 18.71 8.20 4.75
C TRP A 36 17.67 8.14 5.87
N ARG A 37 18.09 8.41 7.10
CA ARG A 37 17.21 8.45 8.28
C ARG A 37 16.22 9.62 8.24
N ASP A 38 16.59 10.71 7.58
CA ASP A 38 15.74 11.91 7.48
C ASP A 38 14.52 11.64 6.59
N PRO A 39 13.30 11.66 7.16
CA PRO A 39 12.07 11.41 6.40
C PRO A 39 11.79 12.51 5.35
N MET A 40 12.15 13.77 5.64
CA MET A 40 11.90 14.89 4.70
C MET A 40 12.78 14.74 3.46
N ALA A 41 14.08 14.48 3.67
CA ALA A 41 15.01 14.24 2.57
C ALA A 41 14.57 13.07 1.71
N ARG A 42 14.19 11.95 2.34
CA ARG A 42 13.71 10.75 1.64
C ARG A 42 12.42 10.99 0.87
N ASN A 43 11.44 11.67 1.48
CA ASN A 43 10.17 11.97 0.80
C ASN A 43 10.37 12.90 -0.40
N ARG A 44 11.26 13.88 -0.30
CA ARG A 44 11.60 14.76 -1.42
C ARG A 44 12.31 14.00 -2.54
N ALA A 45 13.21 13.07 -2.20
CA ALA A 45 13.84 12.21 -3.20
C ALA A 45 12.81 11.32 -3.92
N VAL A 46 11.90 10.71 -3.18
CA VAL A 46 10.77 9.93 -3.77
C VAL A 46 9.96 10.82 -4.72
N ALA A 47 9.63 12.04 -4.32
CA ALA A 47 8.89 12.97 -5.19
C ALA A 47 9.65 13.28 -6.49
N LEU A 48 10.96 13.44 -6.44
CA LEU A 48 11.79 13.67 -7.61
C LEU A 48 11.87 12.42 -8.51
N LEU A 49 12.01 11.22 -7.93
CA LEU A 49 11.96 9.95 -8.67
C LEU A 49 10.61 9.76 -9.38
N VAL A 50 9.51 10.11 -8.72
CA VAL A 50 8.18 10.09 -9.33
C VAL A 50 8.09 11.04 -10.53
N ARG A 51 8.70 12.24 -10.43
CA ARG A 51 8.75 13.18 -11.56
C ARG A 51 9.57 12.68 -12.74
N MET A 52 10.54 11.80 -12.52
CA MET A 52 11.25 11.12 -13.62
C MET A 52 10.35 10.11 -14.36
N GLY A 53 9.27 9.70 -13.73
CA GLY A 53 8.31 8.77 -14.33
C GLY A 53 8.92 7.43 -14.74
N PRO A 54 8.56 6.90 -15.92
CA PRO A 54 8.99 5.57 -16.38
C PRO A 54 10.50 5.36 -16.44
N LEU A 55 11.30 6.43 -16.53
CA LEU A 55 12.76 6.35 -16.55
C LEU A 55 13.35 5.83 -15.22
N ALA A 56 12.69 6.10 -14.10
CA ALA A 56 13.13 5.65 -12.78
C ALA A 56 12.73 4.18 -12.48
N VAL A 57 11.78 3.61 -13.22
CA VAL A 57 11.19 2.30 -12.92
C VAL A 57 12.22 1.18 -12.83
N PRO A 58 13.14 0.98 -13.78
CA PRO A 58 14.11 -0.12 -13.68
C PRO A 58 14.95 -0.06 -12.40
N SER A 59 15.43 1.13 -12.04
CA SER A 59 16.25 1.33 -10.85
C SER A 59 15.43 1.15 -9.55
N LEU A 60 14.17 1.56 -9.53
CA LEU A 60 13.27 1.37 -8.39
C LEU A 60 12.89 -0.11 -8.22
N LEU A 61 12.70 -0.86 -9.30
CA LEU A 61 12.48 -2.31 -9.23
C LEU A 61 13.67 -3.02 -8.62
N ALA A 62 14.89 -2.68 -9.05
CA ALA A 62 16.12 -3.21 -8.45
C ALA A 62 16.23 -2.88 -6.95
N ARG A 63 15.81 -1.69 -6.53
CA ARG A 63 15.79 -1.30 -5.10
C ARG A 63 14.71 -2.04 -4.31
N LEU A 64 13.54 -2.27 -4.88
CA LEU A 64 12.49 -3.03 -4.22
C LEU A 64 12.92 -4.47 -3.93
N GLU A 65 13.65 -5.10 -4.84
CA GLU A 65 14.07 -6.50 -4.71
C GLU A 65 15.38 -6.68 -3.92
N GLY A 66 16.37 -5.81 -4.12
CA GLY A 66 17.73 -6.01 -3.64
C GLY A 66 18.21 -5.06 -2.55
N ALA A 67 17.42 -4.07 -2.13
CA ALA A 67 17.88 -3.15 -1.10
C ALA A 67 17.92 -3.82 0.28
N GLU A 68 19.02 -3.61 1.00
CA GLU A 68 19.25 -4.17 2.34
C GLU A 68 18.24 -3.66 3.37
N THR A 69 17.85 -2.38 3.30
CA THR A 69 16.99 -1.79 4.31
C THR A 69 15.52 -1.78 3.89
N ALA A 70 14.65 -2.13 4.82
CA ALA A 70 13.21 -2.04 4.61
C ALA A 70 12.74 -0.61 4.24
N ALA A 71 13.47 0.41 4.68
CA ALA A 71 13.14 1.80 4.34
C ALA A 71 13.33 2.11 2.86
N GLU A 72 14.41 1.58 2.24
CA GLU A 72 14.63 1.71 0.79
C GLU A 72 13.58 0.95 0.01
N ARG A 73 13.33 -0.34 0.37
CA ARG A 73 12.31 -1.15 -0.30
C ARG A 73 10.93 -0.52 -0.21
N ARG A 74 10.54 -0.03 0.98
CA ARG A 74 9.29 0.72 1.17
C ARG A 74 9.21 1.97 0.30
N ALA A 75 10.28 2.76 0.25
CA ALA A 75 10.33 3.97 -0.54
C ALA A 75 10.25 3.68 -2.04
N ALA A 76 10.90 2.59 -2.50
CA ALA A 76 10.79 2.11 -3.87
C ALA A 76 9.37 1.67 -4.22
N ALA A 77 8.70 0.91 -3.34
CA ALA A 77 7.30 0.52 -3.52
C ALA A 77 6.36 1.74 -3.62
N ASP A 78 6.50 2.76 -2.73
CA ASP A 78 5.70 3.98 -2.82
C ASP A 78 5.96 4.75 -4.11
N ALA A 79 7.22 4.91 -4.52
CA ALA A 79 7.57 5.58 -5.77
C ALA A 79 6.98 4.86 -6.99
N LEU A 80 7.10 3.54 -7.07
CA LEU A 80 6.55 2.72 -8.16
C LEU A 80 5.04 2.85 -8.27
N GLY A 81 4.32 2.77 -7.14
CA GLY A 81 2.88 2.97 -7.13
C GLY A 81 2.45 4.37 -7.57
N ARG A 82 3.24 5.41 -7.25
CA ARG A 82 2.97 6.80 -7.64
C ARG A 82 3.32 7.11 -9.10
N ILE A 83 4.30 6.38 -9.66
CA ILE A 83 4.65 6.50 -11.09
C ILE A 83 3.53 5.89 -11.96
N GLY A 84 2.87 4.84 -11.49
CA GLY A 84 1.74 4.27 -12.22
C GLY A 84 2.14 3.32 -13.35
N ASP A 85 3.40 2.84 -13.40
CA ASP A 85 3.88 1.96 -14.47
C ASP A 85 3.57 0.49 -14.15
N SER A 86 2.79 -0.16 -15.02
CA SER A 86 2.34 -1.55 -14.83
C SER A 86 3.45 -2.59 -14.75
N ARG A 87 4.68 -2.28 -15.23
CA ARG A 87 5.85 -3.15 -15.07
C ARG A 87 6.18 -3.45 -13.61
N ALA A 88 5.70 -2.60 -12.67
CA ALA A 88 5.93 -2.78 -11.26
C ALA A 88 5.04 -3.87 -10.63
N VAL A 89 3.90 -4.22 -11.23
CA VAL A 89 2.88 -5.09 -10.61
C VAL A 89 3.47 -6.42 -10.15
N ALA A 90 4.19 -7.13 -11.00
CA ALA A 90 4.75 -8.44 -10.66
C ALA A 90 5.71 -8.39 -9.47
N ARG A 91 6.52 -7.32 -9.35
CA ARG A 91 7.47 -7.12 -8.25
C ARG A 91 6.76 -6.72 -6.95
N LEU A 92 5.76 -5.86 -7.05
CA LEU A 92 4.93 -5.46 -5.90
C LEU A 92 4.14 -6.65 -5.34
N LEU A 93 3.66 -7.56 -6.19
CA LEU A 93 3.02 -8.81 -5.75
C LEU A 93 3.98 -9.71 -4.95
N ARG A 94 5.26 -9.79 -5.34
CA ARG A 94 6.28 -10.52 -4.54
C ARG A 94 6.58 -9.79 -3.23
N ALA A 95 6.61 -8.45 -3.25
CA ALA A 95 6.87 -7.65 -2.06
C ALA A 95 5.73 -7.67 -1.01
N LEU A 96 4.59 -8.31 -1.30
CA LEU A 96 3.60 -8.65 -0.28
C LEU A 96 4.12 -9.69 0.72
N GLU A 97 5.18 -10.42 0.40
CA GLU A 97 5.84 -11.42 1.24
C GLU A 97 7.13 -10.87 1.90
N ASP A 98 7.37 -9.56 1.82
CA ASP A 98 8.56 -8.93 2.44
C ASP A 98 8.54 -9.12 3.97
N PRO A 99 9.70 -9.45 4.61
CA PRO A 99 9.77 -9.61 6.06
C PRO A 99 9.33 -8.37 6.83
N ALA A 100 9.48 -7.17 6.24
CA ALA A 100 9.10 -5.93 6.90
C ALA A 100 7.66 -5.53 6.57
N MET A 101 6.80 -5.45 7.58
CA MET A 101 5.40 -5.03 7.43
C MET A 101 5.22 -3.68 6.72
N THR A 102 6.19 -2.79 6.85
CA THR A 102 6.14 -1.46 6.20
C THR A 102 6.28 -1.55 4.68
N VAL A 103 6.99 -2.57 4.17
CA VAL A 103 7.12 -2.86 2.74
C VAL A 103 5.85 -3.55 2.25
N ARG A 104 5.33 -4.56 2.98
CA ARG A 104 4.07 -5.22 2.64
C ARG A 104 2.93 -4.21 2.49
N ARG A 105 2.77 -3.30 3.48
CA ARG A 105 1.78 -2.22 3.42
C ARG A 105 1.95 -1.29 2.22
N ALA A 106 3.18 -0.85 1.95
CA ALA A 106 3.47 0.03 0.82
C ALA A 106 3.14 -0.64 -0.50
N SER A 107 3.43 -1.93 -0.63
CA SER A 107 3.13 -2.74 -1.83
C SER A 107 1.63 -2.89 -2.06
N ILE A 108 0.83 -3.12 -1.00
CA ILE A 108 -0.64 -3.15 -1.10
C ILE A 108 -1.18 -1.81 -1.64
N VAL A 109 -0.72 -0.69 -1.07
CA VAL A 109 -1.15 0.64 -1.52
C VAL A 109 -0.67 0.95 -2.94
N ALA A 110 0.54 0.53 -3.30
CA ALA A 110 1.07 0.69 -4.66
C ALA A 110 0.25 -0.09 -5.69
N LEU A 111 -0.15 -1.32 -5.38
CA LEU A 111 -1.01 -2.15 -6.24
C LEU A 111 -2.39 -1.53 -6.45
N LEU A 112 -2.96 -0.87 -5.43
CA LEU A 112 -4.20 -0.10 -5.59
C LEU A 112 -4.01 1.07 -6.56
N ARG A 113 -2.93 1.86 -6.39
CA ARG A 113 -2.64 2.99 -7.29
C ARG A 113 -2.42 2.58 -8.74
N LEU A 114 -1.95 1.35 -8.95
CA LEU A 114 -1.77 0.74 -10.26
C LEU A 114 -3.06 0.10 -10.80
N GLU A 115 -4.16 0.17 -10.04
CA GLU A 115 -5.43 -0.49 -10.38
C GLU A 115 -5.26 -1.97 -10.75
N ALA A 116 -4.34 -2.65 -10.06
CA ALA A 116 -3.92 -4.00 -10.36
C ALA A 116 -4.98 -5.03 -9.91
N MET A 117 -6.07 -5.18 -10.64
CA MET A 117 -7.19 -6.08 -10.32
C MET A 117 -6.77 -7.55 -10.16
N ASN A 118 -5.69 -7.96 -10.82
CA ASN A 118 -5.10 -9.29 -10.65
C ASN A 118 -4.44 -9.50 -9.28
N ALA A 119 -4.21 -8.43 -8.51
CA ALA A 119 -3.65 -8.48 -7.16
C ALA A 119 -4.69 -8.86 -6.09
N VAL A 120 -5.99 -8.73 -6.37
CA VAL A 120 -7.07 -8.95 -5.39
C VAL A 120 -6.93 -10.28 -4.63
N PRO A 121 -6.71 -11.44 -5.25
CA PRO A 121 -6.55 -12.69 -4.51
C PRO A 121 -5.31 -12.72 -3.58
N ARG A 122 -4.22 -12.06 -3.98
CA ARG A 122 -3.01 -11.95 -3.16
C ARG A 122 -3.21 -11.00 -1.98
N ILE A 123 -3.85 -9.84 -2.23
CA ILE A 123 -4.19 -8.88 -1.17
C ILE A 123 -5.21 -9.48 -0.19
N ALA A 124 -6.14 -10.31 -0.65
CA ALA A 124 -7.08 -11.02 0.22
C ALA A 124 -6.37 -11.97 1.23
N ARG A 125 -5.23 -12.57 0.86
CA ARG A 125 -4.40 -13.34 1.80
C ARG A 125 -3.76 -12.45 2.88
N MET A 126 -3.52 -11.18 2.59
CA MET A 126 -2.96 -10.22 3.57
C MET A 126 -3.94 -9.87 4.69
N LEU A 127 -5.20 -10.28 4.60
CA LEU A 127 -6.14 -10.24 5.74
C LEU A 127 -5.77 -11.24 6.84
N GLU A 128 -4.86 -12.16 6.60
CA GLU A 128 -4.33 -13.14 7.55
C GLU A 128 -2.89 -12.80 7.99
N ASP A 129 -2.37 -11.61 7.63
CA ASP A 129 -1.03 -11.15 8.01
C ASP A 129 -0.86 -11.08 9.54
N GLU A 130 0.33 -11.39 10.04
CA GLU A 130 0.69 -11.27 11.46
C GLU A 130 0.44 -9.86 12.02
N SER A 131 0.67 -8.83 11.20
CA SER A 131 0.51 -7.43 11.57
C SER A 131 -0.93 -6.94 11.34
N GLY A 132 -1.61 -6.55 12.41
CA GLY A 132 -2.93 -5.90 12.29
C GLY A 132 -2.93 -4.65 11.41
N SER A 133 -1.78 -3.96 11.30
CA SER A 133 -1.65 -2.80 10.42
C SER A 133 -1.57 -3.17 8.93
N VAL A 134 -1.15 -4.38 8.59
CA VAL A 134 -1.23 -4.91 7.22
C VAL A 134 -2.65 -5.37 6.94
N ARG A 135 -3.28 -6.11 7.88
CA ARG A 135 -4.66 -6.57 7.71
C ARG A 135 -5.65 -5.45 7.46
N VAL A 136 -5.53 -4.33 8.21
CA VAL A 136 -6.44 -3.18 8.02
C VAL A 136 -6.26 -2.49 6.67
N ILE A 137 -5.01 -2.35 6.20
CA ILE A 137 -4.75 -1.79 4.86
C ILE A 137 -5.25 -2.72 3.76
N ALA A 138 -5.09 -4.04 3.93
CA ALA A 138 -5.62 -5.02 2.99
C ALA A 138 -7.14 -4.92 2.88
N ALA A 139 -7.85 -4.84 4.02
CA ALA A 139 -9.30 -4.67 4.05
C ALA A 139 -9.75 -3.37 3.35
N ASP A 140 -9.10 -2.24 3.64
CA ASP A 140 -9.42 -0.95 3.02
C ASP A 140 -9.22 -0.98 1.50
N VAL A 141 -8.10 -1.53 1.04
CA VAL A 141 -7.77 -1.63 -0.38
C VAL A 141 -8.71 -2.58 -1.12
N LEU A 142 -9.08 -3.70 -0.51
CA LEU A 142 -10.05 -4.63 -1.11
C LEU A 142 -11.44 -4.01 -1.26
N GLY A 143 -11.86 -3.17 -0.30
CA GLY A 143 -13.09 -2.39 -0.42
C GLY A 143 -13.05 -1.43 -1.61
N LYS A 144 -11.91 -0.75 -1.84
CA LYS A 144 -11.72 0.18 -2.96
C LYS A 144 -11.59 -0.49 -4.32
N PHE A 145 -11.18 -1.76 -4.37
CA PHE A 145 -11.23 -2.53 -5.62
C PHE A 145 -12.65 -2.96 -6.00
N GLU A 146 -13.58 -2.97 -5.04
CA GLU A 146 -15.00 -3.35 -5.23
C GLU A 146 -15.16 -4.73 -5.91
N ASP A 147 -14.17 -5.62 -5.71
CA ASP A 147 -14.13 -6.92 -6.38
C ASP A 147 -14.79 -8.01 -5.52
N PRO A 148 -15.84 -8.70 -6.03
CA PRO A 148 -16.53 -9.76 -5.30
C PRO A 148 -15.66 -10.96 -4.89
N ARG A 149 -14.48 -11.13 -5.50
CA ARG A 149 -13.50 -12.18 -5.11
C ARG A 149 -12.96 -11.98 -3.70
N ALA A 150 -13.01 -10.77 -3.15
CA ALA A 150 -12.55 -10.45 -1.80
C ALA A 150 -13.57 -10.79 -0.70
N VAL A 151 -14.85 -10.98 -1.03
CA VAL A 151 -15.96 -11.07 -0.06
C VAL A 151 -15.72 -12.15 0.99
N SER A 152 -15.37 -13.38 0.58
CA SER A 152 -15.18 -14.48 1.53
C SER A 152 -14.06 -14.22 2.53
N ALA A 153 -12.97 -13.58 2.12
CA ALA A 153 -11.86 -13.23 3.00
C ALA A 153 -12.24 -12.07 3.96
N LEU A 154 -12.96 -11.06 3.47
CA LEU A 154 -13.46 -9.95 4.29
C LEU A 154 -14.51 -10.43 5.31
N VAL A 155 -15.36 -11.40 4.95
CA VAL A 155 -16.30 -12.03 5.91
C VAL A 155 -15.54 -12.71 7.05
N ARG A 156 -14.44 -13.43 6.78
CA ARG A 156 -13.59 -13.98 7.84
C ARG A 156 -12.98 -12.86 8.71
N ALA A 157 -12.54 -11.77 8.09
CA ALA A 157 -11.96 -10.63 8.79
C ALA A 157 -12.94 -9.88 9.72
N LEU A 158 -14.26 -10.09 9.60
CA LEU A 158 -15.24 -9.63 10.60
C LEU A 158 -15.04 -10.30 11.97
N GLY A 159 -14.30 -11.41 12.04
CA GLY A 159 -13.92 -12.10 13.29
C GLY A 159 -12.52 -11.74 13.80
N ASP A 160 -11.84 -10.76 13.23
CA ASP A 160 -10.47 -10.38 13.64
C ASP A 160 -10.38 -9.98 15.11
N VAL A 161 -9.26 -10.32 15.75
CA VAL A 161 -8.99 -9.93 17.15
C VAL A 161 -8.99 -8.42 17.35
N GLN A 162 -8.55 -7.67 16.33
CA GLN A 162 -8.44 -6.22 16.35
C GLN A 162 -9.74 -5.58 15.85
N TRP A 163 -10.40 -4.79 16.68
CA TRP A 163 -11.66 -4.14 16.34
C TRP A 163 -11.57 -3.24 15.08
N TYR A 164 -10.44 -2.58 14.86
CA TYR A 164 -10.26 -1.69 13.71
C TYR A 164 -10.19 -2.50 12.38
N VAL A 165 -9.69 -3.74 12.41
CA VAL A 165 -9.73 -4.62 11.23
C VAL A 165 -11.17 -5.06 10.97
N ARG A 166 -11.92 -5.48 12.01
CA ARG A 166 -13.34 -5.83 11.87
C ARG A 166 -14.18 -4.68 11.32
N GLN A 167 -13.94 -3.45 11.83
CA GLN A 167 -14.63 -2.25 11.34
C GLN A 167 -14.35 -2.01 9.86
N THR A 168 -13.07 -2.06 9.45
CA THR A 168 -12.67 -1.82 8.06
C THR A 168 -13.22 -2.92 7.14
N ALA A 169 -13.22 -4.18 7.59
CA ALA A 169 -13.82 -5.29 6.83
C ALA A 169 -15.32 -5.09 6.61
N ALA A 170 -16.07 -4.64 7.64
CA ALA A 170 -17.49 -4.31 7.49
C ALA A 170 -17.73 -3.18 6.48
N THR A 171 -16.91 -2.12 6.54
CA THR A 171 -16.97 -1.02 5.57
C THR A 171 -16.67 -1.50 4.15
N ALA A 172 -15.61 -2.29 3.98
CA ALA A 172 -15.20 -2.84 2.68
C ALA A 172 -16.29 -3.73 2.06
N LEU A 173 -16.95 -4.55 2.86
CA LEU A 173 -18.09 -5.37 2.39
C LEU A 173 -19.26 -4.51 1.92
N GLY A 174 -19.51 -3.39 2.58
CA GLY A 174 -20.52 -2.41 2.13
C GLY A 174 -20.15 -1.73 0.81
N GLN A 175 -18.87 -1.43 0.59
CA GLN A 175 -18.35 -0.86 -0.67
C GLN A 175 -18.48 -1.84 -1.84
N ILE A 176 -18.11 -3.12 -1.62
CA ILE A 176 -18.22 -4.16 -2.64
C ILE A 176 -19.68 -4.42 -3.04
N GLY A 177 -20.62 -4.26 -2.13
CA GLY A 177 -22.05 -4.37 -2.45
C GLY A 177 -22.57 -5.80 -2.68
N ASP A 178 -21.79 -6.83 -2.35
CA ASP A 178 -22.17 -8.23 -2.60
C ASP A 178 -23.07 -8.79 -1.49
N ARG A 179 -24.26 -9.24 -1.87
CA ARG A 179 -25.29 -9.76 -0.94
C ARG A 179 -24.86 -10.99 -0.16
N ARG A 180 -23.83 -11.71 -0.57
CA ARG A 180 -23.25 -12.85 0.19
C ARG A 180 -22.73 -12.42 1.57
N ALA A 181 -22.45 -11.12 1.78
CA ALA A 181 -21.99 -10.58 3.05
C ALA A 181 -23.13 -10.36 4.07
N ILE A 182 -24.39 -10.37 3.68
CA ILE A 182 -25.54 -9.95 4.51
C ILE A 182 -25.56 -10.70 5.85
N ALA A 183 -25.55 -12.02 5.82
CA ALA A 183 -25.66 -12.83 7.06
C ALA A 183 -24.49 -12.58 8.04
N ALA A 184 -23.28 -12.35 7.51
CA ALA A 184 -22.11 -12.05 8.34
C ALA A 184 -22.17 -10.62 8.92
N LEU A 185 -22.62 -9.65 8.13
CA LEU A 185 -22.83 -8.28 8.59
C LEU A 185 -23.93 -8.19 9.63
N GLU A 186 -25.02 -8.95 9.50
CA GLU A 186 -26.08 -9.01 10.54
C GLU A 186 -25.52 -9.48 11.90
N LYS A 187 -24.63 -10.47 11.91
CA LYS A 187 -23.93 -10.88 13.15
C LYS A 187 -23.03 -9.76 13.67
N ALA A 188 -22.32 -9.07 12.79
CA ALA A 188 -21.41 -7.97 13.16
C ALA A 188 -22.12 -6.72 13.70
N THR A 189 -23.44 -6.54 13.48
CA THR A 189 -24.22 -5.46 14.14
C THR A 189 -24.28 -5.61 15.65
N ARG A 190 -23.98 -6.80 16.17
CA ARG A 190 -23.93 -7.12 17.61
C ARG A 190 -22.50 -7.09 18.17
N ASP A 191 -21.53 -6.58 17.42
CA ASP A 191 -20.14 -6.47 17.88
C ASP A 191 -20.09 -5.61 19.17
N PRO A 192 -19.31 -6.02 20.19
CA PRO A 192 -19.17 -5.26 21.43
C PRO A 192 -18.59 -3.87 21.21
N ARG A 193 -17.87 -3.65 20.14
CA ARG A 193 -17.33 -2.33 19.73
C ARG A 193 -18.38 -1.58 18.91
N LYS A 194 -18.94 -0.52 19.47
CA LYS A 194 -19.97 0.30 18.81
C LYS A 194 -19.59 0.78 17.41
N SER A 195 -18.30 1.05 17.16
CA SER A 195 -17.83 1.48 15.84
C SER A 195 -17.95 0.36 14.80
N VAL A 196 -17.68 -0.88 15.16
CA VAL A 196 -17.86 -2.06 14.30
C VAL A 196 -19.34 -2.30 14.02
N ALA A 197 -20.18 -2.31 15.06
CA ALA A 197 -21.62 -2.48 14.93
C ALA A 197 -22.25 -1.42 14.00
N ARG A 198 -21.82 -0.16 14.13
CA ARG A 198 -22.28 0.94 13.23
C ARG A 198 -21.82 0.76 11.79
N ALA A 199 -20.56 0.34 11.56
CA ALA A 199 -20.06 0.07 10.22
C ALA A 199 -20.84 -1.07 9.55
N ALA A 200 -21.09 -2.16 10.28
CA ALA A 200 -21.90 -3.29 9.80
C ALA A 200 -23.34 -2.89 9.47
N ALA A 201 -23.98 -2.08 10.33
CA ALA A 201 -25.33 -1.59 10.07
C ALA A 201 -25.38 -0.66 8.84
N ALA A 202 -24.35 0.17 8.64
CA ALA A 202 -24.25 1.02 7.45
C ALA A 202 -24.07 0.20 6.16
N ALA A 203 -23.18 -0.80 6.19
CA ALA A 203 -22.98 -1.73 5.08
C ALA A 203 -24.29 -2.47 4.72
N LEU A 204 -25.02 -2.98 5.72
CA LEU A 204 -26.31 -3.64 5.48
C LEU A 204 -27.35 -2.74 4.82
N ARG A 205 -27.41 -1.47 5.21
CA ARG A 205 -28.32 -0.51 4.54
C ARG A 205 -27.95 -0.35 3.07
N ALA A 206 -26.64 -0.23 2.76
CA ALA A 206 -26.18 -0.11 1.37
C ALA A 206 -26.50 -1.37 0.54
N LEU A 207 -26.39 -2.57 1.13
CA LEU A 207 -26.68 -3.82 0.42
C LEU A 207 -28.18 -4.09 0.20
N ARG A 208 -29.05 -3.41 0.96
CA ARG A 208 -30.51 -3.60 0.90
C ARG A 208 -31.24 -2.48 0.11
N ALA A 209 -30.53 -1.37 -0.16
CA ALA A 209 -31.02 -0.31 -1.05
C ALA A 209 -31.02 -0.73 -2.52
#